data_f2347902f6f593b613d195168b5c28bc
#
_entry.id   f2347902f6f593b613d195168b5c28bc
#
_cell.length_a   1.000
_cell.length_b   1.000
_cell.length_c   1.000
_cell.angle_alpha   90.00
_cell.angle_beta   90.00
_cell.angle_gamma   90.00
#
_symmetry.space_group_name_H-M   'P 1'
#
loop_
_entity.id
_entity.type
_entity.pdbx_description
1 polymer ?
#
loop_
_entity_poly.entity_id
_entity_poly.type
_entity_poly.pdbx_seq_one_letter_code
_entity_poly.pdbx_strand_id
1 'polypeptide(L)'
;MSTNYSKQTNWGQFVPLVTVFFFWGFVAASNDILIPVFKKAFDLTQSQSQLVSVAFYVAYTVGSLIYMFISKAIKQDLVNKIGYKNGLILGLLISASGTLLFYPAANLGSFPLMISGLFILGLGFSLQQIVANPLAIEVGPTETGSQRLTMAGGINNLGTTIGPLIVAFAIFGSATASNTEASIESVKIPYMVLGGAFILVAILLKFSSLPQVTPTISENQDDVVSGEHRDSALKYP
;
A
#
# COMPACT_ATOMS: atom_id res chain seq x y z
N MET A 1 -9.31 -31.26 -23.30
CA MET A 1 -9.82 -31.21 -21.91
C MET A 1 -9.99 -29.74 -21.55
N SER A 2 -11.21 -29.24 -21.54
CA SER A 2 -11.50 -27.85 -21.13
C SER A 2 -11.25 -27.73 -19.64
N THR A 3 -10.23 -27.00 -19.25
CA THR A 3 -10.02 -26.57 -17.87
C THR A 3 -11.22 -25.72 -17.47
N ASN A 4 -12.07 -26.28 -16.61
CA ASN A 4 -13.15 -25.55 -15.97
C ASN A 4 -12.52 -24.47 -15.08
N TYR A 5 -12.27 -23.29 -15.63
CA TYR A 5 -11.98 -22.11 -14.82
C TYR A 5 -13.22 -21.88 -13.93
N SER A 6 -13.00 -21.84 -12.64
CA SER A 6 -14.04 -21.54 -11.66
C SER A 6 -14.78 -20.27 -12.09
N LYS A 7 -16.07 -20.39 -12.40
CA LYS A 7 -16.93 -19.26 -12.80
C LYS A 7 -17.23 -18.29 -11.65
N GLN A 8 -16.57 -18.44 -10.49
CA GLN A 8 -16.85 -17.67 -9.28
C GLN A 8 -15.58 -17.07 -8.70
N THR A 9 -15.72 -15.91 -8.07
CA THR A 9 -14.67 -15.26 -7.29
C THR A 9 -14.20 -16.17 -6.16
N ASN A 10 -12.88 -16.35 -6.03
CA ASN A 10 -12.29 -17.08 -4.90
C ASN A 10 -12.27 -16.19 -3.65
N TRP A 11 -13.34 -16.24 -2.88
CA TRP A 11 -13.48 -15.43 -1.66
C TRP A 11 -12.41 -15.73 -0.61
N GLY A 12 -11.91 -16.96 -0.53
CA GLY A 12 -10.82 -17.34 0.37
C GLY A 12 -9.51 -16.63 0.07
N GLN A 13 -9.31 -16.20 -1.17
CA GLN A 13 -8.17 -15.41 -1.62
C GLN A 13 -8.47 -13.91 -1.61
N PHE A 14 -9.68 -13.52 -1.98
CA PHE A 14 -10.07 -12.13 -2.09
C PHE A 14 -10.19 -11.43 -0.72
N VAL A 15 -10.75 -12.08 0.29
CA VAL A 15 -10.94 -11.50 1.63
C VAL A 15 -9.62 -11.10 2.29
N PRO A 16 -8.58 -11.95 2.36
CA PRO A 16 -7.27 -11.53 2.86
C PRO A 16 -6.66 -10.38 2.05
N LEU A 17 -6.89 -10.34 0.75
CA LEU A 17 -6.37 -9.29 -0.11
C LEU A 17 -7.02 -7.92 0.20
N VAL A 18 -8.34 -7.87 0.37
CA VAL A 18 -9.03 -6.60 0.67
C VAL A 18 -8.68 -6.02 2.03
N THR A 19 -8.14 -6.81 2.97
CA THR A 19 -7.59 -6.25 4.22
C THR A 19 -6.40 -5.35 3.95
N VAL A 20 -5.58 -5.64 2.95
CA VAL A 20 -4.46 -4.78 2.53
C VAL A 20 -4.99 -3.47 1.97
N PHE A 21 -6.04 -3.51 1.14
CA PHE A 21 -6.69 -2.31 0.62
C PHE A 21 -7.29 -1.43 1.74
N PHE A 22 -7.90 -2.06 2.74
CA PHE A 22 -8.39 -1.34 3.92
C PHE A 22 -7.25 -0.57 4.61
N PHE A 23 -6.12 -1.22 4.88
CA PHE A 23 -4.97 -0.59 5.53
C PHE A 23 -4.35 0.53 4.69
N TRP A 24 -4.38 0.47 3.38
CA TRP A 24 -3.93 1.59 2.55
C TRP A 24 -4.74 2.85 2.81
N GLY A 25 -6.07 2.74 2.72
CA GLY A 25 -6.96 3.87 2.98
C GLY A 25 -6.80 4.38 4.40
N PHE A 26 -6.81 3.45 5.37
CA PHE A 26 -6.65 3.76 6.79
C PHE A 26 -5.39 4.59 7.07
N VAL A 27 -4.25 4.13 6.58
CA VAL A 27 -2.95 4.76 6.89
C VAL A 27 -2.73 6.02 6.07
N ALA A 28 -3.04 5.99 4.76
CA ALA A 28 -2.85 7.15 3.89
C ALA A 28 -3.62 8.37 4.39
N ALA A 29 -4.89 8.20 4.74
CA ALA A 29 -5.71 9.29 5.27
C ALA A 29 -5.32 9.68 6.71
N SER A 30 -4.79 8.75 7.50
CA SER A 30 -4.36 9.02 8.88
C SER A 30 -3.06 9.83 8.94
N ASN A 31 -2.25 9.86 7.88
CA ASN A 31 -1.03 10.65 7.87
C ASN A 31 -1.27 12.15 8.06
N ASP A 32 -2.38 12.68 7.57
CA ASP A 32 -2.71 14.09 7.72
C ASP A 32 -2.96 14.49 9.19
N ILE A 33 -3.31 13.53 10.04
CA ILE A 33 -3.45 13.72 11.49
C ILE A 33 -2.11 14.02 12.16
N LEU A 34 -0.98 13.59 11.56
CA LEU A 34 0.35 13.89 12.08
C LEU A 34 0.81 15.32 11.83
N ILE A 35 0.27 16.01 10.83
CA ILE A 35 0.70 17.35 10.42
C ILE A 35 0.64 18.33 11.62
N PRO A 36 -0.50 18.51 12.32
CA PRO A 36 -0.57 19.41 13.47
C PRO A 36 0.31 18.97 14.64
N VAL A 37 0.47 17.65 14.85
CA VAL A 37 1.34 17.10 15.89
C VAL A 37 2.79 17.50 15.65
N PHE A 38 3.30 17.25 14.43
CA PHE A 38 4.68 17.57 14.07
C PHE A 38 4.92 19.08 14.01
N LYS A 39 3.95 19.84 13.48
CA LYS A 39 4.05 21.29 13.45
C LYS A 39 4.26 21.87 14.84
N LYS A 40 3.50 21.41 15.84
CA LYS A 40 3.62 21.87 17.23
C LYS A 40 4.90 21.33 17.89
N ALA A 41 5.20 20.04 17.72
CA ALA A 41 6.31 19.39 18.41
C ALA A 41 7.70 19.86 17.96
N PHE A 42 7.82 20.28 16.70
CA PHE A 42 9.09 20.71 16.09
C PHE A 42 9.11 22.19 15.69
N ASP A 43 8.10 22.96 16.08
CA ASP A 43 7.95 24.39 15.72
C ASP A 43 8.12 24.63 14.19
N LEU A 44 7.43 23.80 13.42
CA LEU A 44 7.57 23.81 11.95
C LEU A 44 6.83 25.00 11.32
N THR A 45 7.43 25.61 10.32
CA THR A 45 6.72 26.50 9.41
C THR A 45 5.63 25.75 8.64
N GLN A 46 4.69 26.51 8.03
CA GLN A 46 3.63 25.91 7.22
C GLN A 46 4.18 25.05 6.08
N SER A 47 5.25 25.50 5.40
CA SER A 47 5.89 24.74 4.32
C SER A 47 6.55 23.46 4.81
N GLN A 48 7.22 23.50 5.98
CA GLN A 48 7.86 22.32 6.56
C GLN A 48 6.82 21.28 7.01
N SER A 49 5.69 21.71 7.57
CA SER A 49 4.65 20.79 7.99
C SER A 49 4.01 20.02 6.81
N GLN A 50 3.99 20.60 5.60
CA GLN A 50 3.54 19.89 4.40
C GLN A 50 4.50 18.76 3.96
N LEU A 51 5.77 18.76 4.42
CA LEU A 51 6.70 17.66 4.14
C LEU A 51 6.18 16.32 4.67
N VAL A 52 5.30 16.32 5.65
CA VAL A 52 4.67 15.10 6.19
C VAL A 52 3.90 14.37 5.09
N SER A 53 2.97 15.06 4.42
CA SER A 53 2.23 14.49 3.29
C SER A 53 3.12 14.26 2.07
N VAL A 54 3.98 15.24 1.74
CA VAL A 54 4.88 15.17 0.59
C VAL A 54 5.79 13.94 0.68
N ALA A 55 6.39 13.66 1.84
CA ALA A 55 7.27 12.51 2.02
C ALA A 55 6.57 11.19 1.68
N PHE A 56 5.33 11.02 2.13
CA PHE A 56 4.56 9.82 1.89
C PHE A 56 4.20 9.68 0.39
N TYR A 57 3.64 10.73 -0.24
CA TYR A 57 3.23 10.66 -1.65
C TYR A 57 4.41 10.62 -2.63
N VAL A 58 5.51 11.31 -2.32
CA VAL A 58 6.75 11.22 -3.12
C VAL A 58 7.32 9.80 -3.04
N ALA A 59 7.25 9.14 -1.87
CA ALA A 59 7.67 7.75 -1.75
C ALA A 59 6.91 6.79 -2.67
N TYR A 60 5.62 7.03 -2.92
CA TYR A 60 4.85 6.28 -3.91
C TYR A 60 5.45 6.38 -5.31
N THR A 61 5.71 7.62 -5.76
CA THR A 61 6.29 7.87 -7.08
C THR A 61 7.69 7.28 -7.17
N VAL A 62 8.53 7.55 -6.19
CA VAL A 62 9.91 7.03 -6.13
C VAL A 62 9.90 5.50 -6.08
N GLY A 63 9.04 4.90 -5.26
CA GLY A 63 8.88 3.46 -5.17
C GLY A 63 8.49 2.84 -6.51
N SER A 64 7.49 3.40 -7.20
CA SER A 64 7.06 2.92 -8.52
C SER A 64 8.18 3.00 -9.55
N LEU A 65 8.97 4.08 -9.55
CA LEU A 65 10.12 4.22 -10.41
C LEU A 65 11.23 3.21 -10.08
N ILE A 66 11.53 3.01 -8.80
CA ILE A 66 12.52 2.02 -8.36
C ILE A 66 12.11 0.62 -8.85
N TYR A 67 10.86 0.22 -8.64
CA TYR A 67 10.38 -1.10 -9.08
C TYR A 67 10.39 -1.25 -10.59
N MET A 68 10.04 -0.19 -11.34
CA MET A 68 10.16 -0.16 -12.81
C MET A 68 11.62 -0.34 -13.26
N PHE A 69 12.56 0.39 -12.66
CA PHE A 69 13.97 0.29 -13.01
C PHE A 69 14.57 -1.08 -12.65
N ILE A 70 14.19 -1.64 -11.50
CA ILE A 70 14.60 -2.99 -11.11
C ILE A 70 14.08 -4.00 -12.14
N SER A 71 12.79 -3.95 -12.51
CA SER A 71 12.20 -4.85 -13.52
C SER A 71 12.93 -4.75 -14.86
N LYS A 72 13.26 -3.52 -15.30
CA LYS A 72 14.05 -3.30 -16.52
C LYS A 72 15.46 -3.86 -16.40
N ALA A 73 16.13 -3.69 -15.27
CA ALA A 73 17.50 -4.17 -15.05
C ALA A 73 17.58 -5.70 -15.04
N ILE A 74 16.60 -6.37 -14.44
CA ILE A 74 16.54 -7.85 -14.43
C ILE A 74 15.91 -8.43 -15.71
N LYS A 75 15.49 -7.57 -16.65
CA LYS A 75 14.80 -7.95 -17.91
C LYS A 75 13.57 -8.85 -17.70
N GLN A 76 12.93 -8.72 -16.55
CA GLN A 76 11.77 -9.49 -16.16
C GLN A 76 10.91 -8.66 -15.21
N ASP A 77 9.60 -8.80 -15.25
CA ASP A 77 8.73 -8.15 -14.29
C ASP A 77 9.08 -8.60 -12.86
N LEU A 78 9.25 -7.64 -11.95
CA LEU A 78 9.62 -7.92 -10.56
C LEU A 78 8.56 -8.77 -9.86
N VAL A 79 7.26 -8.51 -10.14
CA VAL A 79 6.15 -9.28 -9.58
C VAL A 79 6.20 -10.72 -10.08
N ASN A 80 6.57 -10.92 -11.36
CA ASN A 80 6.77 -12.24 -11.93
C ASN A 80 7.91 -13.01 -11.25
N LYS A 81 8.95 -12.33 -10.83
CA LYS A 81 10.09 -12.96 -10.16
C LYS A 81 9.83 -13.34 -8.71
N ILE A 82 9.18 -12.46 -7.95
CA ILE A 82 8.96 -12.67 -6.51
C ILE A 82 7.61 -13.32 -6.19
N GLY A 83 6.65 -13.22 -7.09
CA GLY A 83 5.27 -13.67 -6.92
C GLY A 83 4.39 -12.70 -6.14
N TYR A 84 3.09 -12.72 -6.40
CA TYR A 84 2.12 -11.82 -5.76
C TYR A 84 2.15 -11.89 -4.23
N LYS A 85 2.07 -13.10 -3.68
CA LYS A 85 2.05 -13.32 -2.23
C LYS A 85 3.29 -12.78 -1.53
N ASN A 86 4.47 -13.09 -2.06
CA ASN A 86 5.75 -12.63 -1.51
C ASN A 86 5.93 -11.12 -1.68
N GLY A 87 5.48 -10.56 -2.80
CA GLY A 87 5.50 -9.12 -3.05
C GLY A 87 4.64 -8.35 -2.04
N LEU A 88 3.44 -8.83 -1.73
CA LEU A 88 2.58 -8.25 -0.67
C LEU A 88 3.24 -8.33 0.70
N ILE A 89 3.78 -9.50 1.07
CA ILE A 89 4.45 -9.69 2.36
C ILE A 89 5.66 -8.75 2.47
N LEU A 90 6.48 -8.65 1.43
CA LEU A 90 7.63 -7.75 1.41
C LEU A 90 7.19 -6.28 1.56
N GLY A 91 6.18 -5.84 0.82
CA GLY A 91 5.62 -4.50 0.93
C GLY A 91 5.10 -4.19 2.33
N LEU A 92 4.40 -5.14 2.97
CA LEU A 92 3.93 -5.00 4.35
C LEU A 92 5.08 -4.90 5.36
N LEU A 93 6.14 -5.70 5.19
CA LEU A 93 7.31 -5.65 6.07
C LEU A 93 8.09 -4.34 5.91
N ILE A 94 8.23 -3.82 4.69
CA ILE A 94 8.80 -2.48 4.46
C ILE A 94 7.95 -1.42 5.15
N SER A 95 6.62 -1.48 5.00
CA SER A 95 5.70 -0.55 5.68
C SER A 95 5.78 -0.65 7.20
N ALA A 96 5.87 -1.86 7.74
CA ALA A 96 6.07 -2.09 9.18
C ALA A 96 7.38 -1.45 9.67
N SER A 97 8.48 -1.61 8.94
CA SER A 97 9.75 -0.99 9.33
C SER A 97 9.67 0.53 9.37
N GLY A 98 8.99 1.15 8.40
CA GLY A 98 8.72 2.59 8.38
C GLY A 98 7.90 3.07 9.57
N THR A 99 6.82 2.35 9.93
CA THR A 99 5.99 2.70 11.10
C THR A 99 6.70 2.48 12.42
N LEU A 100 7.47 1.41 12.58
CA LEU A 100 8.22 1.13 13.80
C LEU A 100 9.34 2.13 14.04
N LEU A 101 9.85 2.79 12.99
CA LEU A 101 10.85 3.85 13.10
C LEU A 101 10.34 5.08 13.86
N PHE A 102 9.03 5.25 13.97
CA PHE A 102 8.43 6.35 14.75
C PHE A 102 8.76 6.29 16.24
N TYR A 103 8.93 5.08 16.79
CA TYR A 103 9.29 4.94 18.20
C TYR A 103 10.66 5.55 18.53
N PRO A 104 11.78 5.13 17.89
CA PRO A 104 13.07 5.78 18.13
C PRO A 104 13.09 7.25 17.68
N ALA A 105 12.37 7.60 16.62
CA ALA A 105 12.27 8.97 16.14
C ALA A 105 11.65 9.91 17.17
N ALA A 106 10.59 9.46 17.84
CA ALA A 106 9.94 10.23 18.91
C ALA A 106 10.82 10.32 20.16
N ASN A 107 11.53 9.24 20.54
CA ASN A 107 12.46 9.26 21.66
C ASN A 107 13.62 10.24 21.46
N LEU A 108 14.10 10.36 20.23
CA LEU A 108 15.21 11.25 19.85
C LEU A 108 14.72 12.67 19.51
N GLY A 109 13.40 12.91 19.46
CA GLY A 109 12.84 14.19 19.01
C GLY A 109 13.30 14.55 17.59
N SER A 110 13.45 13.57 16.69
CA SER A 110 14.05 13.77 15.37
C SER A 110 13.00 13.81 14.27
N PHE A 111 12.68 15.02 13.80
CA PHE A 111 11.80 15.23 12.65
C PHE A 111 12.30 14.54 11.36
N PRO A 112 13.60 14.63 10.98
CA PRO A 112 14.10 13.91 9.82
C PRO A 112 13.90 12.40 9.89
N LEU A 113 14.03 11.80 11.07
CA LEU A 113 13.82 10.37 11.25
C LEU A 113 12.35 9.99 11.12
N MET A 114 11.42 10.84 11.56
CA MET A 114 9.97 10.65 11.35
C MET A 114 9.59 10.73 9.88
N ILE A 115 10.11 11.73 9.15
CA ILE A 115 9.88 11.85 7.70
C ILE A 115 10.45 10.65 6.97
N SER A 116 11.62 10.15 7.37
CA SER A 116 12.21 8.92 6.81
C SER A 116 11.30 7.70 7.06
N GLY A 117 10.69 7.60 8.23
CA GLY A 117 9.70 6.57 8.53
C GLY A 117 8.49 6.61 7.60
N LEU A 118 7.93 7.80 7.35
CA LEU A 118 6.83 8.00 6.39
C LEU A 118 7.25 7.65 4.97
N PHE A 119 8.45 8.01 4.57
CA PHE A 119 8.98 7.69 3.25
C PHE A 119 9.12 6.17 3.06
N ILE A 120 9.70 5.46 4.02
CA ILE A 120 9.84 3.99 3.99
C ILE A 120 8.45 3.32 3.97
N LEU A 121 7.51 3.82 4.78
CA LEU A 121 6.12 3.35 4.77
C LEU A 121 5.49 3.48 3.38
N GLY A 122 5.65 4.63 2.73
CA GLY A 122 5.15 4.89 1.38
C GLY A 122 5.80 4.01 0.31
N LEU A 123 7.10 3.71 0.41
CA LEU A 123 7.78 2.74 -0.45
C LEU A 123 7.13 1.35 -0.36
N GLY A 124 6.87 0.89 0.87
CA GLY A 124 6.17 -0.38 1.08
C GLY A 124 4.78 -0.40 0.45
N PHE A 125 4.04 0.70 0.56
CA PHE A 125 2.71 0.83 -0.05
C PHE A 125 2.77 0.83 -1.59
N SER A 126 3.78 1.47 -2.18
CA SER A 126 4.00 1.43 -3.62
C SER A 126 4.13 -0.02 -4.13
N LEU A 127 4.97 -0.83 -3.46
CA LEU A 127 5.12 -2.25 -3.82
C LEU A 127 3.81 -3.03 -3.63
N GLN A 128 3.12 -2.81 -2.51
CA GLN A 128 1.84 -3.48 -2.26
C GLN A 128 0.82 -3.18 -3.37
N GLN A 129 0.71 -1.93 -3.84
CA GLN A 129 -0.23 -1.55 -4.90
C GLN A 129 0.12 -2.19 -6.25
N ILE A 130 1.39 -2.21 -6.62
CA ILE A 130 1.87 -2.84 -7.86
C ILE A 130 1.45 -4.31 -7.89
N VAL A 131 1.44 -4.96 -6.74
CA VAL A 131 1.13 -6.39 -6.60
C VAL A 131 -0.37 -6.64 -6.41
N ALA A 132 -1.04 -5.89 -5.54
CA ALA A 132 -2.40 -6.19 -5.12
C ALA A 132 -3.45 -5.83 -6.16
N ASN A 133 -3.24 -4.78 -6.96
CA ASN A 133 -4.21 -4.36 -7.97
C ASN A 133 -4.40 -5.44 -9.07
N PRO A 134 -3.34 -5.97 -9.71
CA PRO A 134 -3.49 -7.08 -10.64
C PRO A 134 -4.07 -8.33 -9.97
N LEU A 135 -3.61 -8.64 -8.76
CA LEU A 135 -4.08 -9.82 -8.03
C LEU A 135 -5.59 -9.74 -7.74
N ALA A 136 -6.13 -8.57 -7.43
CA ALA A 136 -7.59 -8.38 -7.24
C ALA A 136 -8.39 -8.73 -8.51
N ILE A 137 -7.81 -8.51 -9.68
CA ILE A 137 -8.42 -8.89 -10.96
C ILE A 137 -8.31 -10.41 -11.19
N GLU A 138 -7.23 -11.05 -10.77
CA GLU A 138 -6.92 -12.44 -11.09
C GLU A 138 -7.52 -13.48 -10.12
N VAL A 139 -7.98 -13.09 -8.93
CA VAL A 139 -8.57 -14.02 -7.96
C VAL A 139 -9.98 -14.50 -8.33
N GLY A 140 -10.36 -14.43 -9.60
CA GLY A 140 -11.63 -14.91 -10.13
C GLY A 140 -11.74 -14.71 -11.64
N PRO A 141 -12.96 -14.86 -12.23
CA PRO A 141 -13.19 -14.71 -13.66
C PRO A 141 -12.77 -13.33 -14.18
N THR A 142 -12.19 -13.28 -15.36
CA THR A 142 -11.72 -12.04 -16.00
C THR A 142 -12.86 -11.04 -16.19
N GLU A 143 -14.06 -11.52 -16.54
CA GLU A 143 -15.24 -10.72 -16.81
C GLU A 143 -15.70 -9.90 -15.58
N THR A 144 -15.40 -10.37 -14.37
CA THR A 144 -15.75 -9.70 -13.11
C THR A 144 -14.53 -9.06 -12.42
N GLY A 145 -13.39 -9.00 -13.10
CA GLY A 145 -12.14 -8.42 -12.56
C GLY A 145 -12.29 -6.97 -12.11
N SER A 146 -12.92 -6.15 -12.95
CA SER A 146 -13.20 -4.74 -12.63
C SER A 146 -14.11 -4.59 -11.41
N GLN A 147 -15.10 -5.45 -11.25
CA GLN A 147 -16.01 -5.41 -10.08
C GLN A 147 -15.24 -5.71 -8.78
N ARG A 148 -14.34 -6.70 -8.80
CA ARG A 148 -13.48 -7.01 -7.64
C ARG A 148 -12.55 -5.85 -7.28
N LEU A 149 -11.93 -5.23 -8.28
CA LEU A 149 -11.07 -4.06 -8.05
C LEU A 149 -11.87 -2.88 -7.49
N THR A 150 -13.08 -2.63 -8.00
CA THR A 150 -14.00 -1.60 -7.48
C THR A 150 -14.43 -1.91 -6.04
N MET A 151 -14.73 -3.16 -5.73
CA MET A 151 -15.06 -3.58 -4.36
C MET A 151 -13.88 -3.39 -3.41
N ALA A 152 -12.67 -3.75 -3.84
CA ALA A 152 -11.45 -3.51 -3.07
C ALA A 152 -11.22 -2.00 -2.83
N GLY A 153 -11.46 -1.15 -3.84
CA GLY A 153 -11.46 0.30 -3.72
C GLY A 153 -12.50 0.83 -2.73
N GLY A 154 -13.70 0.24 -2.69
CA GLY A 154 -14.73 0.55 -1.70
C GLY A 154 -14.27 0.25 -0.27
N ILE A 155 -13.59 -0.88 -0.05
CA ILE A 155 -12.99 -1.25 1.25
C ILE A 155 -11.85 -0.31 1.61
N ASN A 156 -11.03 0.11 0.64
CA ASN A 156 -10.02 1.15 0.84
C ASN A 156 -10.66 2.46 1.32
N ASN A 157 -11.74 2.91 0.68
CA ASN A 157 -12.44 4.13 1.07
C ASN A 157 -13.07 4.04 2.47
N LEU A 158 -13.51 2.85 2.89
CA LEU A 158 -13.94 2.62 4.27
C LEU A 158 -12.77 2.85 5.24
N GLY A 159 -11.58 2.35 4.92
CA GLY A 159 -10.34 2.63 5.66
C GLY A 159 -10.03 4.12 5.72
N THR A 160 -10.13 4.81 4.59
CA THR A 160 -9.92 6.27 4.48
C THR A 160 -10.87 7.07 5.39
N THR A 161 -12.10 6.61 5.56
CA THR A 161 -13.09 7.25 6.41
C THR A 161 -12.84 6.98 7.90
N ILE A 162 -12.56 5.72 8.26
CA ILE A 162 -12.43 5.29 9.66
C ILE A 162 -11.04 5.62 10.22
N GLY A 163 -9.99 5.54 9.40
CA GLY A 163 -8.60 5.70 9.82
C GLY A 163 -8.33 6.98 10.58
N PRO A 164 -8.62 8.16 10.01
CA PRO A 164 -8.39 9.44 10.68
C PRO A 164 -9.12 9.55 12.01
N LEU A 165 -10.35 9.03 12.12
CA LEU A 165 -11.14 9.05 13.35
C LEU A 165 -10.46 8.23 14.46
N ILE A 166 -10.03 7.01 14.15
CA ILE A 166 -9.37 6.12 15.11
C ILE A 166 -8.02 6.71 15.52
N VAL A 167 -7.22 7.18 14.55
CA VAL A 167 -5.89 7.73 14.85
C VAL A 167 -5.99 9.06 15.59
N ALA A 168 -6.92 9.93 15.22
CA ALA A 168 -7.18 11.16 15.98
C ALA A 168 -7.58 10.86 17.42
N PHE A 169 -8.50 9.92 17.63
CA PHE A 169 -8.87 9.50 18.98
C PHE A 169 -7.69 8.92 19.76
N ALA A 170 -6.86 8.10 19.12
CA ALA A 170 -5.68 7.50 19.76
C ALA A 170 -4.59 8.53 20.12
N ILE A 171 -4.43 9.59 19.31
CA ILE A 171 -3.40 10.62 19.54
C ILE A 171 -3.90 11.74 20.45
N PHE A 172 -5.13 12.20 20.25
CA PHE A 172 -5.69 13.39 20.92
C PHE A 172 -6.68 13.05 22.05
N GLY A 173 -7.07 11.79 22.21
CA GLY A 173 -8.14 11.39 23.15
C GLY A 173 -9.55 11.80 22.70
N SER A 174 -9.69 12.43 21.52
CA SER A 174 -10.98 12.84 20.95
C SER A 174 -10.94 12.75 19.41
N ALA A 175 -12.11 12.56 18.79
CA ALA A 175 -12.21 12.53 17.32
C ALA A 175 -12.06 13.92 16.67
N THR A 176 -12.13 14.99 17.47
CA THR A 176 -11.93 16.37 17.02
C THR A 176 -10.61 16.91 17.57
N ALA A 177 -9.69 17.24 16.68
CA ALA A 177 -8.33 17.70 17.00
C ALA A 177 -8.28 19.10 17.71
N SER A 178 -9.41 19.59 18.22
CA SER A 178 -9.57 21.01 18.45
C SER A 178 -8.91 21.58 19.73
N ASN A 179 -8.52 20.78 20.72
CA ASN A 179 -8.01 21.38 21.99
C ASN A 179 -7.05 20.51 22.81
N THR A 180 -6.51 19.43 22.29
CA THR A 180 -5.64 18.57 23.08
C THR A 180 -4.17 18.83 22.78
N GLU A 181 -3.36 18.92 23.84
CA GLU A 181 -1.90 19.03 23.72
C GLU A 181 -1.31 17.70 23.24
N ALA A 182 -1.43 17.43 21.94
CA ALA A 182 -0.75 16.28 21.37
C ALA A 182 0.76 16.51 21.44
N SER A 183 1.43 15.65 22.19
CA SER A 183 2.88 15.58 22.24
C SER A 183 3.37 14.56 21.20
N ILE A 184 4.64 14.66 20.84
CA ILE A 184 5.28 13.66 19.97
C ILE A 184 5.22 12.25 20.56
N GLU A 185 5.15 12.17 21.89
CA GLU A 185 5.00 10.92 22.63
C GLU A 185 3.69 10.19 22.30
N SER A 186 2.60 10.93 22.01
CA SER A 186 1.29 10.37 21.68
C SER A 186 1.29 9.58 20.37
N VAL A 187 2.29 9.80 19.51
CA VAL A 187 2.41 9.10 18.22
C VAL A 187 3.03 7.69 18.37
N LYS A 188 3.81 7.45 19.43
CA LYS A 188 4.55 6.20 19.64
C LYS A 188 3.65 4.97 19.62
N ILE A 189 2.66 4.95 20.50
CA ILE A 189 1.78 3.78 20.68
C ILE A 189 0.96 3.49 19.44
N PRO A 190 0.22 4.45 18.84
CA PRO A 190 -0.53 4.21 17.61
C PRO A 190 0.32 3.64 16.47
N TYR A 191 1.52 4.17 16.26
CA TYR A 191 2.40 3.71 15.17
C TYR A 191 3.08 2.37 15.48
N MET A 192 3.36 2.05 16.74
CA MET A 192 3.80 0.70 17.12
C MET A 192 2.69 -0.34 16.89
N VAL A 193 1.44 -0.02 17.26
CA VAL A 193 0.29 -0.88 17.01
C VAL A 193 0.08 -1.08 15.51
N LEU A 194 0.21 -0.02 14.72
CA LEU A 194 0.11 -0.09 13.26
C LEU A 194 1.22 -0.95 12.64
N GLY A 195 2.46 -0.78 13.08
CA GLY A 195 3.59 -1.62 12.65
C GLY A 195 3.37 -3.10 13.01
N GLY A 196 2.88 -3.37 14.21
CA GLY A 196 2.46 -4.71 14.63
C GLY A 196 1.33 -5.28 13.78
N ALA A 197 0.35 -4.45 13.42
CA ALA A 197 -0.75 -4.85 12.53
C ALA A 197 -0.23 -5.22 11.12
N PHE A 198 0.70 -4.47 10.54
CA PHE A 198 1.33 -4.84 9.26
C PHE A 198 2.06 -6.17 9.34
N ILE A 199 2.81 -6.42 10.42
CA ILE A 199 3.50 -7.71 10.63
C ILE A 199 2.47 -8.83 10.75
N LEU A 200 1.40 -8.62 11.52
CA LEU A 200 0.32 -9.60 11.67
C LEU A 200 -0.32 -9.94 10.32
N VAL A 201 -0.67 -8.92 9.53
CA VAL A 201 -1.23 -9.13 8.18
C VAL A 201 -0.24 -9.85 7.28
N ALA A 202 1.06 -9.53 7.32
CA ALA A 202 2.09 -10.23 6.57
C ALA A 202 2.15 -11.73 6.95
N ILE A 203 2.05 -12.05 8.25
CA ILE A 203 1.98 -13.42 8.76
C ILE A 203 0.71 -14.11 8.27
N LEU A 204 -0.44 -13.47 8.39
CA LEU A 204 -1.72 -14.02 7.89
C LEU A 204 -1.68 -14.31 6.39
N LEU A 205 -1.11 -13.39 5.60
CA LEU A 205 -0.93 -13.59 4.16
C LEU A 205 0.02 -14.75 3.86
N LYS A 206 1.06 -14.96 4.66
CA LYS A 206 1.98 -16.09 4.51
C LYS A 206 1.26 -17.44 4.59
N PHE A 207 0.28 -17.56 5.48
CA PHE A 207 -0.52 -18.78 5.67
C PHE A 207 -1.82 -18.81 4.83
N SER A 208 -2.13 -17.73 4.12
CA SER A 208 -3.31 -17.64 3.25
C SER A 208 -3.15 -18.52 1.99
N SER A 209 -4.27 -18.81 1.35
CA SER A 209 -4.33 -19.51 0.05
C SER A 209 -4.06 -18.62 -1.16
N LEU A 210 -3.51 -17.41 -0.95
CA LEU A 210 -3.19 -16.50 -2.06
C LEU A 210 -2.23 -17.15 -3.05
N PRO A 211 -2.46 -16.98 -4.36
CA PRO A 211 -1.61 -17.56 -5.39
C PRO A 211 -0.21 -16.94 -5.31
N GLN A 212 0.79 -17.80 -5.44
CA GLN A 212 2.18 -17.36 -5.65
C GLN A 212 2.47 -17.16 -7.14
N VAL A 213 1.57 -17.64 -7.99
CA VAL A 213 1.81 -17.75 -9.43
C VAL A 213 1.70 -16.37 -10.06
N THR A 214 2.76 -16.02 -10.74
CA THR A 214 2.78 -15.02 -11.78
C THR A 214 1.91 -15.49 -12.95
N PRO A 215 1.14 -14.60 -13.58
CA PRO A 215 0.51 -14.92 -14.85
C PRO A 215 1.63 -15.32 -15.81
N THR A 216 1.65 -16.56 -16.22
CA THR A 216 2.36 -16.94 -17.43
C THR A 216 1.61 -16.22 -18.54
N ILE A 217 2.12 -15.05 -18.96
CA ILE A 217 1.79 -14.55 -20.27
C ILE A 217 2.27 -15.67 -21.18
N SER A 218 1.31 -16.43 -21.70
CA SER A 218 1.61 -17.49 -22.65
C SER A 218 2.29 -16.77 -23.83
N GLU A 219 3.57 -17.01 -24.03
CA GLU A 219 4.34 -16.62 -25.22
C GLU A 219 3.72 -17.17 -26.53
N ASN A 220 2.59 -17.87 -26.45
CA ASN A 220 1.87 -18.45 -27.60
C ASN A 220 0.96 -17.44 -28.32
N GLN A 221 1.10 -16.13 -28.09
CA GLN A 221 0.43 -15.12 -28.93
C GLN A 221 1.28 -14.64 -30.11
N ASP A 222 2.53 -15.07 -30.22
CA ASP A 222 3.37 -14.65 -31.34
C ASP A 222 3.10 -15.42 -32.66
N ASP A 223 2.31 -16.48 -32.62
CA ASP A 223 2.04 -17.29 -33.82
C ASP A 223 0.74 -16.95 -34.58
N VAL A 224 -0.05 -15.96 -34.16
CA VAL A 224 -1.36 -15.70 -34.80
C VAL A 224 -1.52 -14.29 -35.37
N VAL A 225 -0.57 -13.37 -35.18
CA VAL A 225 -0.69 -12.03 -35.76
C VAL A 225 0.53 -11.64 -36.58
N SER A 226 0.79 -12.38 -37.63
CA SER A 226 1.48 -11.84 -38.78
C SER A 226 0.51 -10.89 -39.51
N GLY A 227 0.62 -9.60 -39.26
CA GLY A 227 0.05 -8.63 -40.18
C GLY A 227 -0.71 -7.41 -39.67
N GLU A 228 -0.95 -7.23 -38.39
CA GLU A 228 -1.56 -5.98 -37.96
C GLU A 228 -0.60 -5.15 -37.06
N HIS A 229 -0.14 -4.05 -37.62
CA HIS A 229 0.52 -2.98 -36.88
C HIS A 229 -0.44 -2.55 -35.73
N ARG A 230 -0.14 -2.91 -34.49
CA ARG A 230 -0.81 -2.33 -33.34
C ARG A 230 -0.43 -0.85 -33.26
N ASP A 231 -1.35 0.01 -33.70
CA ASP A 231 -1.22 1.43 -33.50
C ASP A 231 -1.09 1.74 -32.02
N SER A 232 -0.13 2.58 -31.66
CA SER A 232 0.07 3.03 -30.29
C SER A 232 -1.22 3.65 -29.75
N ALA A 233 -1.58 3.36 -28.50
CA ALA A 233 -2.73 3.94 -27.81
C ALA A 233 -2.73 5.48 -27.80
N LEU A 234 -1.59 6.11 -28.10
CA LEU A 234 -1.42 7.56 -28.22
C LEU A 234 -1.98 8.12 -29.57
N LYS A 235 -2.44 7.27 -30.49
CA LYS A 235 -3.04 7.67 -31.77
C LYS A 235 -4.55 7.96 -31.69
N TYR A 236 -5.19 7.62 -30.59
CA TYR A 236 -6.61 7.90 -30.38
C TYR A 236 -6.78 9.16 -29.53
N PRO A 237 -7.59 10.15 -29.98
CA PRO A 237 -7.83 11.38 -29.26
C PRO A 237 -8.58 11.16 -27.95
#